data_be5e35abf9a4e561a31fcec7f38b2824
#
_entry.id   be5e35abf9a4e561a31fcec7f38b2824
#
_cell.length_a   1.000
_cell.length_b   1.000
_cell.length_c   1.000
_cell.angle_alpha   90.00
_cell.angle_beta   90.00
_cell.angle_gamma   90.00
#
_symmetry.space_group_name_H-M   'P 1'
#
loop_
_entity.id
_entity.type
_entity.pdbx_description
1 polymer ?
#
loop_
_entity_poly.entity_id
_entity_poly.type
_entity_poly.pdbx_seq_one_letter_code
_entity_poly.pdbx_strand_id
1 'polypeptide(L)'
;MISVQNVSPLGSDCHFMVDLLADGKLKTYRLAVESIMVDGKTIERIVCEDGLTQLLYTHPSIARSFFRMVGNVYHGKKIKFPVDLDAGESDGIA
;
A
#
# COMPACT_ATOMS: atom_id res chain seq x y z
N MET A 1 -8.96 9.02 10.48
CA MET A 1 -7.60 8.46 10.58
C MET A 1 -7.53 7.12 9.85
N ILE A 2 -6.52 6.95 9.04
CA ILE A 2 -6.30 5.73 8.26
C ILE A 2 -4.89 5.25 8.51
N SER A 3 -4.76 3.99 8.95
CA SER A 3 -3.46 3.41 9.21
C SER A 3 -3.40 1.97 8.71
N VAL A 4 -2.21 1.56 8.30
CA VAL A 4 -1.95 0.17 7.90
C VAL A 4 -1.45 -0.57 9.12
N GLN A 5 -2.19 -1.59 9.53
CA GLN A 5 -1.85 -2.37 10.71
C GLN A 5 -0.88 -3.49 10.39
N ASN A 6 -0.96 -4.04 9.19
CA ASN A 6 -0.05 -5.10 8.77
C ASN A 6 -0.12 -5.30 7.25
N VAL A 7 0.98 -5.76 6.68
CA VAL A 7 1.04 -6.22 5.30
C VAL A 7 1.73 -7.57 5.31
N SER A 8 1.08 -8.60 4.78
CA SER A 8 1.64 -9.93 4.77
C SER A 8 1.54 -10.57 3.38
N PRO A 9 2.51 -11.43 3.03
CA PRO A 9 2.46 -12.14 1.75
C PRO A 9 1.25 -13.04 1.66
N LEU A 10 0.69 -13.15 0.46
CA LEU A 10 -0.47 -13.99 0.20
C LEU A 10 -0.13 -14.97 -0.92
N GLY A 11 0.52 -16.05 -0.56
CA GLY A 11 0.81 -17.16 -1.47
C GLY A 11 1.95 -16.95 -2.44
N SER A 12 2.40 -15.73 -2.68
CA SER A 12 3.51 -15.44 -3.58
C SER A 12 4.19 -14.13 -3.20
N ASP A 13 5.34 -13.86 -3.82
CA ASP A 13 6.11 -12.66 -3.52
C ASP A 13 5.46 -11.36 -4.01
N CYS A 14 4.50 -11.47 -4.92
CA CYS A 14 3.87 -10.31 -5.51
C CYS A 14 2.41 -10.12 -5.09
N HIS A 15 1.88 -10.99 -4.24
CA HIS A 15 0.52 -10.87 -3.72
C HIS A 15 0.58 -10.62 -2.22
N PHE A 16 -0.24 -9.67 -1.75
CA PHE A 16 -0.23 -9.27 -0.35
C PHE A 16 -1.63 -9.08 0.19
N MET A 17 -1.75 -9.31 1.50
CA MET A 17 -2.92 -8.90 2.28
C MET A 17 -2.56 -7.70 3.12
N VAL A 18 -3.45 -6.71 3.15
CA VAL A 18 -3.26 -5.48 3.90
C VAL A 18 -4.38 -5.34 4.91
N ASP A 19 -4.02 -5.24 6.19
CA ASP A 19 -4.96 -4.94 7.25
C ASP A 19 -4.95 -3.43 7.45
N LEU A 20 -6.09 -2.80 7.19
CA LEU A 20 -6.20 -1.35 7.17
C LEU A 20 -7.27 -0.91 8.16
N LEU A 21 -6.89 0.00 9.04
CA LEU A 21 -7.81 0.58 10.02
C LEU A 21 -8.22 1.96 9.52
N ALA A 22 -9.52 2.14 9.31
CA ALA A 22 -10.08 3.40 8.85
C ALA A 22 -11.29 3.74 9.71
N ASP A 23 -11.24 4.89 10.37
CA ASP A 23 -12.34 5.38 11.22
C ASP A 23 -12.80 4.35 12.25
N GLY A 24 -11.83 3.67 12.86
CA GLY A 24 -12.10 2.68 13.89
C GLY A 24 -12.55 1.32 13.38
N LYS A 25 -12.60 1.13 12.07
CA LYS A 25 -13.01 -0.16 11.47
C LYS A 25 -11.81 -0.81 10.78
N LEU A 26 -11.57 -2.06 11.13
CA LEU A 26 -10.49 -2.83 10.53
C LEU A 26 -11.04 -3.64 9.35
N LYS A 27 -10.38 -3.49 8.21
CA LYS A 27 -10.72 -4.26 7.00
C LYS A 27 -9.46 -4.83 6.39
N THR A 28 -9.58 -6.00 5.80
CA THR A 28 -8.48 -6.66 5.11
C THR A 28 -8.73 -6.60 3.61
N TYR A 29 -7.73 -6.15 2.88
CA TYR A 29 -7.79 -6.05 1.43
C TYR A 29 -6.66 -6.84 0.79
N ARG A 30 -6.85 -7.18 -0.48
CA ARG A 30 -5.83 -7.88 -1.26
C ARG A 30 -5.26 -6.93 -2.30
N LEU A 31 -3.98 -7.09 -2.58
CA LEU A 31 -3.35 -6.37 -3.67
C LEU A 31 -2.25 -7.21 -4.30
N ALA A 32 -1.85 -6.82 -5.49
CA ALA A 32 -0.76 -7.46 -6.21
C ALA A 32 0.16 -6.41 -6.79
N VAL A 33 1.44 -6.74 -6.88
CA VAL A 33 2.43 -5.90 -7.56
C VAL A 33 2.76 -6.57 -8.87
N GLU A 34 2.56 -5.86 -9.98
CA GLU A 34 2.85 -6.37 -11.33
C GLU A 34 4.03 -5.62 -11.91
N SER A 35 4.93 -6.35 -12.57
CA SER A 35 6.01 -5.74 -13.34
C SER A 35 5.62 -5.76 -14.80
N ILE A 36 5.59 -4.59 -15.42
CA ILE A 36 5.26 -4.45 -16.84
C ILE A 36 6.41 -3.74 -17.56
N MET A 37 6.54 -4.03 -18.85
CA MET A 37 7.58 -3.41 -19.66
C MET A 37 6.95 -2.35 -20.56
N VAL A 38 7.44 -1.11 -20.45
CA VAL A 38 6.96 0.01 -21.24
C VAL A 38 8.19 0.72 -21.82
N ASP A 39 8.27 0.77 -23.15
CA ASP A 39 9.38 1.42 -23.87
C ASP A 39 10.75 0.94 -23.39
N GLY A 40 10.88 -0.38 -23.19
CA GLY A 40 12.13 -0.97 -22.76
C GLY A 40 12.46 -0.81 -21.29
N LYS A 41 11.57 -0.21 -20.52
CA LYS A 41 11.75 -0.02 -19.07
C LYS A 41 10.76 -0.87 -18.30
N THR A 42 11.23 -1.43 -17.19
CA THR A 42 10.36 -2.18 -16.28
C THR A 42 9.71 -1.21 -15.30
N ILE A 43 8.38 -1.24 -15.26
CA ILE A 43 7.58 -0.42 -14.35
C ILE A 43 6.81 -1.34 -13.44
N GLU A 44 6.77 -1.02 -12.15
CA GLU A 44 5.95 -1.75 -11.18
C GLU A 44 4.61 -1.05 -11.05
N ARG A 45 3.56 -1.86 -11.05
CA ARG A 45 2.20 -1.36 -10.91
C ARG A 45 1.51 -2.11 -9.77
N ILE A 46 0.83 -1.37 -8.90
CA ILE A 46 0.10 -1.95 -7.78
C ILE A 46 -1.37 -2.05 -8.17
N VAL A 47 -1.90 -3.27 -8.12
CA VAL A 47 -3.30 -3.54 -8.44
C VAL A 47 -4.00 -3.89 -7.14
N CYS A 48 -5.01 -3.10 -6.79
CA CYS A 48 -5.76 -3.27 -5.55
C CYS A 48 -7.17 -3.79 -5.88
N GLU A 49 -7.77 -4.52 -4.94
CA GLU A 49 -9.17 -4.89 -5.10
C GLU A 49 -10.06 -3.64 -4.99
N ASP A 50 -11.31 -3.78 -5.46
CA ASP A 50 -12.18 -2.64 -5.69
C ASP A 50 -12.40 -1.74 -4.47
N GLY A 51 -12.63 -2.34 -3.32
CA GLY A 51 -12.87 -1.56 -2.09
C GLY A 51 -11.68 -0.71 -1.70
N LEU A 52 -10.47 -1.24 -1.85
CA LEU A 52 -9.25 -0.51 -1.56
C LEU A 52 -9.02 0.57 -2.61
N THR A 53 -9.27 0.26 -3.86
CA THR A 53 -9.12 1.23 -4.95
C THR A 53 -10.01 2.45 -4.72
N GLN A 54 -11.26 2.22 -4.33
CA GLN A 54 -12.18 3.31 -4.04
C GLN A 54 -11.73 4.17 -2.87
N LEU A 55 -11.24 3.52 -1.82
CA LEU A 55 -10.74 4.24 -0.66
C LEU A 55 -9.56 5.14 -1.03
N LEU A 56 -8.64 4.62 -1.81
CA LEU A 56 -7.47 5.39 -2.23
C LEU A 56 -7.84 6.50 -3.21
N TYR A 57 -8.86 6.28 -4.01
CA TYR A 57 -9.33 7.27 -4.97
C TYR A 57 -9.89 8.51 -4.28
N THR A 58 -10.55 8.31 -3.15
CA THR A 58 -11.13 9.41 -2.39
C THR A 58 -10.11 10.12 -1.49
N HIS A 59 -8.92 9.55 -1.34
CA HIS A 59 -7.88 10.11 -0.46
C HIS A 59 -6.52 10.10 -1.19
N PRO A 60 -6.29 11.00 -2.15
CA PRO A 60 -5.08 10.98 -2.98
C PRO A 60 -3.76 11.09 -2.21
N SER A 61 -3.73 11.88 -1.15
CA SER A 61 -2.50 12.02 -0.37
C SER A 61 -2.18 10.74 0.39
N ILE A 62 -3.20 10.06 0.89
CA ILE A 62 -3.04 8.78 1.56
C ILE A 62 -2.60 7.72 0.56
N ALA A 63 -3.13 7.77 -0.65
CA ALA A 63 -2.76 6.83 -1.69
C ALA A 63 -1.26 6.85 -1.99
N ARG A 64 -0.67 8.04 -2.05
CA ARG A 64 0.77 8.19 -2.30
C ARG A 64 1.59 7.51 -1.21
N SER A 65 1.25 7.75 0.04
CA SER A 65 1.93 7.12 1.18
C SER A 65 1.74 5.61 1.18
N PHE A 66 0.54 5.17 0.86
CA PHE A 66 0.21 3.76 0.79
C PHE A 66 1.05 3.05 -0.28
N PHE A 67 1.09 3.59 -1.49
CA PHE A 67 1.84 2.96 -2.57
C PHE A 67 3.34 2.94 -2.30
N ARG A 68 3.86 3.98 -1.66
CA ARG A 68 5.27 4.01 -1.26
C ARG A 68 5.55 2.89 -0.26
N MET A 69 4.67 2.71 0.71
CA MET A 69 4.83 1.66 1.71
C MET A 69 4.79 0.27 1.08
N VAL A 70 3.84 0.03 0.18
CA VAL A 70 3.73 -1.26 -0.50
C VAL A 70 4.98 -1.53 -1.34
N GLY A 71 5.49 -0.52 -2.03
CA GLY A 71 6.72 -0.66 -2.80
C GLY A 71 7.90 -1.04 -1.92
N ASN A 72 8.00 -0.43 -0.75
CA ASN A 72 9.07 -0.76 0.19
C ASN A 72 8.95 -2.21 0.68
N VAL A 73 7.75 -2.67 1.00
CA VAL A 73 7.53 -4.05 1.40
C VAL A 73 7.90 -5.01 0.26
N TYR A 74 7.49 -4.68 -0.94
CA TYR A 74 7.77 -5.51 -2.11
C TYR A 74 9.28 -5.66 -2.33
N HIS A 75 10.04 -4.60 -2.09
CA HIS A 75 11.50 -4.61 -2.25
C HIS A 75 12.24 -5.14 -1.02
N GLY A 76 11.53 -5.70 -0.07
CA GLY A 76 12.13 -6.35 1.09
C GLY A 76 12.59 -5.41 2.19
N LYS A 77 12.19 -4.15 2.14
CA LYS A 77 12.53 -3.20 3.21
C LYS A 77 11.69 -3.48 4.44
N LYS A 78 12.31 -3.34 5.59
CA LYS A 78 11.60 -3.54 6.87
C LYS A 78 10.75 -2.33 7.18
N ILE A 79 9.47 -2.58 7.44
CA ILE A 79 8.51 -1.53 7.79
C ILE A 79 7.98 -1.84 9.19
N LYS A 80 7.94 -0.82 10.02
CA LYS A 80 7.32 -0.95 11.34
C LYS A 80 5.83 -0.63 11.24
N PHE A 81 5.02 -1.55 11.71
CA PHE A 81 3.58 -1.34 11.77
C PHE A 81 3.14 -1.00 13.19
N PRO A 82 2.07 -0.23 13.36
CA PRO A 82 1.24 0.33 12.29
C PRO A 82 1.89 1.52 11.59
N VAL A 83 1.49 1.75 10.34
CA VAL A 83 1.91 2.90 9.56
C VAL A 83 0.71 3.84 9.46
N ASP A 84 0.87 5.05 9.98
CA ASP A 84 -0.18 6.05 9.93
C ASP A 84 -0.10 6.81 8.60
N LEU A 85 -1.06 6.56 7.73
CA LEU A 85 -1.06 7.17 6.40
C LEU A 85 -1.44 8.64 6.43
N ASP A 86 -2.18 9.06 7.45
CA ASP A 86 -2.56 10.47 7.60
C ASP A 86 -1.35 11.34 7.95
N ALA A 87 -0.38 10.77 8.64
CA ALA A 87 0.82 11.48 9.04
C ALA A 87 1.96 11.32 8.05
N GLY A 88 1.74 10.55 6.97
CA GLY A 88 2.80 10.23 6.01
C GLY A 88 3.45 11.44 5.36
N GLU A 89 2.71 12.50 5.19
CA GLU A 89 3.23 13.72 4.58
C GLU A 89 4.27 14.40 5.44
N SER A 90 4.05 14.38 6.76
CA SER A 90 5.02 14.95 7.69
C SER A 90 6.35 14.22 7.59
N ASP A 91 6.31 12.92 7.40
CA ASP A 91 7.52 12.13 7.26
C ASP A 91 8.25 12.45 5.97
N GLY A 92 7.52 12.80 4.93
CA GLY A 92 8.11 13.14 3.66
C GLY A 92 8.94 14.39 3.69
N ILE A 93 8.77 15.21 4.70
CA ILE A 93 9.50 16.45 4.84
C ILE A 93 10.85 16.24 5.50
N ALA A 94 10.92 15.23 6.31
CA ALA A 94 12.12 14.96 7.10
C ALA A 94 13.31 14.57 6.26
#